data_436fa3482aa417dec28470d2bbf90836
#
_entry.id   436fa3482aa417dec28470d2bbf90836
#
_cell.length_a   1.000
_cell.length_b   1.000
_cell.length_c   1.000
_cell.angle_alpha   90.00
_cell.angle_beta   90.00
_cell.angle_gamma   90.00
#
_symmetry.space_group_name_H-M   'P 1'
#
loop_
_entity.id
_entity.type
_entity.pdbx_description
1 polymer ?
#
loop_
_entity_poly.entity_id
_entity_poly.type
_entity_poly.pdbx_seq_one_letter_code
_entity_poly.pdbx_strand_id
1 'polypeptide(L)'
;MHFTKMQGLGNDYIYVNGMQEKIKDPRTLAIRLSNRHFGIGADGLIVIRASKVADVQMDMYNADGSRGKMCGNGIRCVAKYVYDQGIVSKKMLRIETLSGIKETLLLSEGEVRVNMGIPKVERMREEVTHEIFGEKRVTSDCISMGNPHRIFYLHEFQKIKRMEYLELERIGPALECLGGERHRRNVEIVNVLDRNLSLIHI
;
A
#
# COMPACT_ATOMS: atom_id res chain seq x y z
N MET A 1 2.24 -2.11 -25.92
CA MET A 1 2.02 -1.41 -24.65
C MET A 1 3.37 -1.12 -24.01
N HIS A 2 3.64 0.14 -23.74
CA HIS A 2 4.84 0.56 -23.02
C HIS A 2 4.53 0.62 -21.51
N PHE A 3 5.48 0.22 -20.71
CA PHE A 3 5.35 0.26 -19.26
C PHE A 3 6.69 0.59 -18.61
N THR A 4 6.63 1.05 -17.38
CA THR A 4 7.81 1.21 -16.52
C THR A 4 7.58 0.42 -15.25
N LYS A 5 8.57 -0.37 -14.82
CA LYS A 5 8.52 -1.04 -13.51
C LYS A 5 9.27 -0.19 -12.50
N MET A 6 8.60 0.15 -11.40
CA MET A 6 9.18 0.94 -10.33
C MET A 6 8.82 0.32 -8.98
N GLN A 7 9.61 0.63 -7.96
CA GLN A 7 9.38 0.16 -6.60
C GLN A 7 9.58 1.28 -5.59
N GLY A 8 8.88 1.19 -4.47
CA GLY A 8 9.12 2.00 -3.29
C GLY A 8 9.13 1.10 -2.06
N LEU A 9 10.29 1.00 -1.40
CA LEU A 9 10.48 0.15 -0.22
C LEU A 9 10.13 -1.34 -0.47
N GLY A 10 10.52 -1.86 -1.64
CA GLY A 10 10.27 -3.24 -2.03
C GLY A 10 8.88 -3.51 -2.63
N ASN A 11 7.93 -2.62 -2.47
CA ASN A 11 6.60 -2.73 -3.07
C ASN A 11 6.66 -2.27 -4.53
N ASP A 12 6.58 -3.21 -5.46
CA ASP A 12 6.82 -3.00 -6.88
C ASP A 12 5.52 -3.03 -7.70
N TYR A 13 5.37 -2.05 -8.59
CA TYR A 13 4.24 -1.95 -9.50
C TYR A 13 4.69 -1.75 -10.95
N ILE A 14 3.80 -2.13 -11.87
CA ILE A 14 3.90 -1.83 -13.28
C ILE A 14 3.13 -0.53 -13.53
N TYR A 15 3.81 0.49 -14.07
CA TYR A 15 3.23 1.80 -14.34
C TYR A 15 2.99 1.95 -15.84
N VAL A 16 1.78 2.34 -16.20
CA VAL A 16 1.39 2.56 -17.61
C VAL A 16 0.77 3.94 -17.76
N ASN A 17 1.24 4.67 -18.78
CA ASN A 17 0.64 5.94 -19.16
C ASN A 17 -0.68 5.70 -19.91
N GLY A 18 -1.79 5.70 -19.21
CA GLY A 18 -3.13 5.49 -19.76
C GLY A 18 -3.64 6.65 -20.62
N MET A 19 -2.89 7.75 -20.73
CA MET A 19 -3.19 8.83 -21.69
C MET A 19 -2.65 8.50 -23.08
N GLN A 20 -1.63 7.64 -23.16
CA GLN A 20 -1.04 7.17 -24.42
C GLN A 20 -1.47 5.75 -24.75
N GLU A 21 -1.63 4.89 -23.77
CA GLU A 21 -1.97 3.48 -23.92
C GLU A 21 -3.46 3.23 -23.66
N LYS A 22 -4.14 2.62 -24.61
CA LYS A 22 -5.57 2.31 -24.48
C LYS A 22 -5.77 1.00 -23.74
N ILE A 23 -6.04 1.07 -22.41
CA ILE A 23 -6.28 -0.09 -21.58
C ILE A 23 -7.78 -0.28 -21.42
N LYS A 24 -8.32 -1.37 -22.00
CA LYS A 24 -9.77 -1.68 -21.94
C LYS A 24 -10.16 -2.35 -20.63
N ASP A 25 -9.36 -3.32 -20.19
CA ASP A 25 -9.61 -4.08 -18.96
C ASP A 25 -8.34 -4.11 -18.09
N PRO A 26 -8.19 -3.12 -17.19
CA PRO A 26 -7.02 -3.04 -16.33
C PRO A 26 -7.00 -4.14 -15.23
N ARG A 27 -8.15 -4.72 -14.87
CA ARG A 27 -8.21 -5.80 -13.86
C ARG A 27 -7.55 -7.07 -14.39
N THR A 28 -8.01 -7.57 -15.52
CA THR A 28 -7.44 -8.75 -16.16
C THR A 28 -5.98 -8.51 -16.55
N LEU A 29 -5.66 -7.29 -16.97
CA LEU A 29 -4.29 -6.92 -17.29
C LEU A 29 -3.38 -6.98 -16.05
N ALA A 30 -3.85 -6.49 -14.89
CA ALA A 30 -3.11 -6.56 -13.62
C ALA A 30 -2.80 -8.01 -13.25
N ILE A 31 -3.79 -8.91 -13.27
CA ILE A 31 -3.61 -10.33 -12.96
C ILE A 31 -2.52 -10.95 -13.86
N ARG A 32 -2.62 -10.72 -15.15
CA ARG A 32 -1.67 -11.30 -16.14
C ARG A 32 -0.26 -10.76 -15.98
N LEU A 33 -0.12 -9.44 -15.86
CA LEU A 33 1.20 -8.80 -15.82
C LEU A 33 1.89 -8.99 -14.48
N SER A 34 1.13 -9.06 -13.38
CA SER A 34 1.69 -9.20 -12.04
C SER A 34 2.24 -10.59 -11.75
N ASN A 35 1.85 -11.61 -12.53
CA ASN A 35 2.37 -12.95 -12.36
C ASN A 35 3.90 -12.95 -12.48
N ARG A 36 4.60 -13.39 -11.42
CA ARG A 36 6.07 -13.33 -11.36
C ARG A 36 6.78 -14.40 -12.18
N HIS A 37 6.04 -15.43 -12.64
CA HIS A 37 6.57 -16.52 -13.46
C HIS A 37 6.24 -16.36 -14.95
N PHE A 38 5.01 -15.91 -15.26
CA PHE A 38 4.51 -15.85 -16.63
C PHE A 38 4.16 -14.44 -17.10
N GLY A 39 4.37 -13.44 -16.26
CA GLY A 39 4.19 -12.03 -16.57
C GLY A 39 5.46 -11.21 -16.37
N ILE A 40 5.29 -9.91 -16.13
CA ILE A 40 6.38 -9.00 -15.77
C ILE A 40 6.78 -9.24 -14.30
N GLY A 41 5.82 -9.65 -13.48
CA GLY A 41 5.97 -9.85 -12.04
C GLY A 41 5.94 -8.52 -11.28
N ALA A 42 4.93 -8.32 -10.44
CA ALA A 42 4.78 -7.14 -9.59
C ALA A 42 3.68 -7.37 -8.53
N ASP A 43 3.56 -6.45 -7.58
CA ASP A 43 2.45 -6.43 -6.62
C ASP A 43 1.15 -5.90 -7.24
N GLY A 44 1.25 -5.32 -8.45
CA GLY A 44 0.09 -4.85 -9.20
C GLY A 44 0.41 -3.94 -10.37
N LEU A 45 -0.66 -3.30 -10.86
CA LEU A 45 -0.65 -2.39 -12.00
C LEU A 45 -1.16 -1.01 -11.56
N ILE A 46 -0.46 0.05 -11.94
CA ILE A 46 -0.92 1.42 -11.79
C ILE A 46 -1.06 2.04 -13.18
N VAL A 47 -2.27 2.47 -13.50
CA VAL A 47 -2.58 3.20 -14.72
C VAL A 47 -2.68 4.69 -14.39
N ILE A 48 -1.82 5.49 -14.99
CA ILE A 48 -1.81 6.94 -14.83
C ILE A 48 -2.73 7.55 -15.88
N ARG A 49 -3.73 8.28 -15.44
CA ARG A 49 -4.76 8.88 -16.31
C ARG A 49 -4.79 10.39 -16.17
N ALA A 50 -5.39 11.05 -17.15
CA ALA A 50 -5.76 12.46 -17.00
C ALA A 50 -6.81 12.62 -15.90
N SER A 51 -6.69 13.70 -15.11
CA SER A 51 -7.67 14.08 -14.10
C SER A 51 -8.33 15.39 -14.49
N LYS A 52 -9.60 15.57 -14.08
CA LYS A 52 -10.32 16.84 -14.21
C LYS A 52 -10.15 17.74 -12.99
N VAL A 53 -9.64 17.20 -11.88
CA VAL A 53 -9.60 17.89 -10.57
C VAL A 53 -8.20 17.93 -9.95
N ALA A 54 -7.24 17.25 -10.56
CA ALA A 54 -5.85 17.16 -10.12
C ALA A 54 -4.91 17.16 -11.33
N ASP A 55 -3.61 17.05 -11.12
CA ASP A 55 -2.63 17.02 -12.21
C ASP A 55 -2.70 15.71 -13.00
N VAL A 56 -2.87 14.61 -12.30
CA VAL A 56 -3.07 13.25 -12.85
C VAL A 56 -3.96 12.44 -11.92
N GLN A 57 -4.46 11.31 -12.41
CA GLN A 57 -5.17 10.31 -11.63
C GLN A 57 -4.34 9.02 -11.56
N MET A 58 -4.25 8.47 -10.37
CA MET A 58 -3.67 7.15 -10.09
C MET A 58 -4.79 6.12 -9.98
N ASP A 59 -4.88 5.22 -10.95
CA ASP A 59 -5.83 4.11 -10.98
C ASP A 59 -5.07 2.81 -10.73
N MET A 60 -5.24 2.22 -9.54
CA MET A 60 -4.40 1.15 -9.03
C MET A 60 -5.15 -0.17 -8.94
N TYR A 61 -4.51 -1.24 -9.35
CA TYR A 61 -4.99 -2.62 -9.32
C TYR A 61 -3.94 -3.53 -8.69
N ASN A 62 -4.34 -4.31 -7.69
CA ASN A 62 -3.49 -5.32 -7.07
C ASN A 62 -3.24 -6.51 -8.01
N ALA A 63 -2.32 -7.40 -7.66
CA ALA A 63 -2.00 -8.59 -8.45
C ALA A 63 -3.19 -9.54 -8.66
N ASP A 64 -4.17 -9.52 -7.74
CA ASP A 64 -5.43 -10.28 -7.85
C ASP A 64 -6.51 -9.59 -8.71
N GLY A 65 -6.20 -8.43 -9.29
CA GLY A 65 -7.12 -7.60 -10.06
C GLY A 65 -8.08 -6.75 -9.22
N SER A 66 -8.03 -6.82 -7.91
CA SER A 66 -8.81 -5.93 -7.05
C SER A 66 -8.35 -4.49 -7.19
N ARG A 67 -9.31 -3.54 -7.13
CA ARG A 67 -8.99 -2.12 -7.26
C ARG A 67 -8.57 -1.54 -5.91
N GLY A 68 -7.34 -1.07 -5.82
CA GLY A 68 -6.81 -0.43 -4.62
C GLY A 68 -7.26 1.03 -4.48
N LYS A 69 -7.51 1.46 -3.25
CA LYS A 69 -7.94 2.85 -2.99
C LYS A 69 -6.77 3.82 -3.03
N MET A 70 -5.63 3.42 -2.47
CA MET A 70 -4.43 4.25 -2.36
C MET A 70 -3.24 3.36 -1.92
N CYS A 71 -2.06 3.67 -2.42
CA CYS A 71 -0.80 3.09 -1.99
C CYS A 71 0.25 4.19 -1.82
N GLY A 72 0.75 4.39 -0.58
CA GLY A 72 1.75 5.40 -0.27
C GLY A 72 3.08 5.21 -1.01
N ASN A 73 3.48 3.96 -1.23
CA ASN A 73 4.67 3.62 -2.02
C ASN A 73 4.42 3.91 -3.50
N GLY A 74 3.29 3.44 -4.02
CA GLY A 74 2.92 3.62 -5.43
C GLY A 74 2.76 5.08 -5.84
N ILE A 75 2.16 5.93 -4.99
CA ILE A 75 1.94 7.34 -5.35
C ILE A 75 3.26 8.13 -5.44
N ARG A 76 4.30 7.75 -4.64
CA ARG A 76 5.63 8.36 -4.79
C ARG A 76 6.23 8.05 -6.16
N CYS A 77 6.09 6.81 -6.60
CA CYS A 77 6.52 6.41 -7.93
C CYS A 77 5.71 7.13 -9.04
N VAL A 78 4.39 7.29 -8.87
CA VAL A 78 3.57 8.08 -9.82
C VAL A 78 4.09 9.51 -9.94
N ALA A 79 4.33 10.19 -8.80
CA ALA A 79 4.84 11.56 -8.79
C ALA A 79 6.18 11.67 -9.54
N LYS A 80 7.11 10.74 -9.25
CA LYS A 80 8.40 10.69 -9.95
C LYS A 80 8.23 10.39 -11.43
N TYR A 81 7.41 9.39 -11.77
CA TYR A 81 7.16 9.00 -13.16
C TYR A 81 6.66 10.16 -14.01
N VAL A 82 5.60 10.85 -13.55
CA VAL A 82 4.99 11.93 -14.35
C VAL A 82 5.91 13.13 -14.52
N TYR A 83 6.78 13.39 -13.55
CA TYR A 83 7.81 14.42 -13.63
C TYR A 83 8.93 14.03 -14.61
N ASP A 84 9.49 12.84 -14.46
CA ASP A 84 10.59 12.34 -15.29
C ASP A 84 10.19 12.18 -16.77
N GLN A 85 8.92 11.81 -17.02
CA GLN A 85 8.35 11.69 -18.37
C GLN A 85 7.89 13.04 -18.96
N GLY A 86 8.08 14.13 -18.24
CA GLY A 86 7.65 15.46 -18.69
C GLY A 86 6.13 15.64 -18.83
N ILE A 87 5.33 14.75 -18.25
CA ILE A 87 3.86 14.86 -18.24
C ILE A 87 3.45 16.06 -17.40
N VAL A 88 4.17 16.32 -16.31
CA VAL A 88 3.99 17.48 -15.44
C VAL A 88 5.36 18.08 -15.13
N SER A 89 5.53 19.40 -15.27
CA SER A 89 6.82 20.09 -15.10
C SER A 89 7.07 20.64 -13.69
N LYS A 90 6.06 20.66 -12.82
CA LYS A 90 6.17 21.17 -11.45
C LYS A 90 6.50 20.07 -10.46
N LYS A 91 7.23 20.43 -9.39
CA LYS A 91 7.64 19.46 -8.34
C LYS A 91 6.53 19.16 -7.34
N MET A 92 5.62 20.11 -7.10
CA MET A 92 4.45 19.90 -6.24
C MET A 92 3.28 19.44 -7.11
N LEU A 93 2.77 18.23 -6.83
CA LEU A 93 1.75 17.58 -7.62
C LEU A 93 0.53 17.23 -6.77
N ARG A 94 -0.63 17.36 -7.37
CA ARG A 94 -1.90 16.86 -6.84
C ARG A 94 -2.27 15.63 -7.64
N ILE A 95 -2.46 14.50 -6.97
CA ILE A 95 -2.77 13.21 -7.59
C ILE A 95 -4.12 12.73 -7.09
N GLU A 96 -5.05 12.55 -8.02
CA GLU A 96 -6.36 11.99 -7.72
C GLU A 96 -6.25 10.49 -7.46
N THR A 97 -6.82 10.03 -6.36
CA THR A 97 -6.92 8.62 -5.98
C THR A 97 -8.35 8.28 -5.57
N LEU A 98 -8.68 6.99 -5.39
CA LEU A 98 -9.98 6.61 -4.84
C LEU A 98 -10.16 7.03 -3.36
N SER A 99 -9.07 7.38 -2.67
CA SER A 99 -9.09 7.93 -1.30
C SER A 99 -9.03 9.47 -1.29
N GLY A 100 -9.36 10.12 -2.40
CA GLY A 100 -9.30 11.56 -2.56
C GLY A 100 -7.98 12.05 -3.16
N ILE A 101 -7.83 13.35 -3.26
CA ILE A 101 -6.63 13.98 -3.81
C ILE A 101 -5.52 13.95 -2.76
N LYS A 102 -4.33 13.53 -3.20
CA LYS A 102 -3.12 13.55 -2.39
C LYS A 102 -2.12 14.54 -2.97
N GLU A 103 -1.45 15.26 -2.09
CA GLU A 103 -0.38 16.18 -2.47
C GLU A 103 0.96 15.50 -2.32
N THR A 104 1.81 15.64 -3.33
CA THR A 104 3.17 15.11 -3.32
C THR A 104 4.15 16.22 -3.65
N LEU A 105 5.35 16.14 -3.10
CA LEU A 105 6.44 17.07 -3.37
C LEU A 105 7.71 16.27 -3.70
N LEU A 106 8.22 16.44 -4.92
CA LEU A 106 9.53 15.90 -5.28
C LEU A 106 10.61 16.75 -4.62
N LEU A 107 11.45 16.07 -3.84
CA LEU A 107 12.61 16.63 -3.15
C LEU A 107 13.88 16.42 -4.00
N SER A 108 15.03 16.84 -3.46
CA SER A 108 16.35 16.51 -4.02
C SER A 108 16.59 14.99 -3.92
N GLU A 109 17.45 14.46 -4.81
CA GLU A 109 17.90 13.06 -4.78
C GLU A 109 16.83 12.00 -5.08
N GLY A 110 15.69 12.42 -5.65
CA GLY A 110 14.63 11.50 -6.07
C GLY A 110 13.67 11.08 -4.96
N GLU A 111 13.80 11.66 -3.78
CA GLU A 111 12.84 11.48 -2.70
C GLU A 111 11.50 12.18 -3.01
N VAL A 112 10.41 11.61 -2.50
CA VAL A 112 9.08 12.16 -2.65
C VAL A 112 8.36 12.21 -1.30
N ARG A 113 8.01 13.41 -0.88
CA ARG A 113 7.15 13.64 0.28
C ARG A 113 5.69 13.51 -0.16
N VAL A 114 4.88 12.82 0.63
CA VAL A 114 3.44 12.66 0.38
C VAL A 114 2.66 13.17 1.58
N ASN A 115 1.68 14.03 1.34
CA ASN A 115 0.70 14.39 2.36
C ASN A 115 -0.39 13.30 2.41
N MET A 116 -0.26 12.40 3.37
CA MET A 116 -1.21 11.31 3.56
C MET A 116 -2.52 11.75 4.22
N GLY A 117 -2.57 12.96 4.77
CA GLY A 117 -3.67 13.47 5.57
C GLY A 117 -3.55 13.08 7.05
N ILE A 118 -4.65 13.23 7.77
CA ILE A 118 -4.73 12.94 9.20
C ILE A 118 -5.19 11.50 9.39
N PRO A 119 -4.49 10.69 10.22
CA PRO A 119 -4.91 9.34 10.54
C PRO A 119 -6.27 9.38 11.26
N LYS A 120 -7.18 8.51 10.83
CA LYS A 120 -8.47 8.31 11.51
C LYS A 120 -8.37 7.09 12.41
N VAL A 121 -8.37 7.32 13.71
CA VAL A 121 -8.47 6.25 14.70
C VAL A 121 -9.89 5.68 14.67
N GLU A 122 -10.02 4.39 14.38
CA GLU A 122 -11.31 3.69 14.34
C GLU A 122 -11.56 2.95 15.65
N ARG A 123 -10.56 2.23 16.15
CA ARG A 123 -10.59 1.49 17.42
C ARG A 123 -9.20 1.48 18.01
N MET A 124 -9.12 1.62 19.33
CA MET A 124 -7.89 1.52 20.10
C MET A 124 -7.97 0.37 21.06
N ARG A 125 -6.90 -0.42 21.19
CA ARG A 125 -6.78 -1.56 22.10
C ARG A 125 -7.97 -2.54 22.01
N GLU A 126 -8.43 -2.79 20.77
CA GLU A 126 -9.46 -3.79 20.51
C GLU A 126 -8.93 -5.17 20.88
N GLU A 127 -9.63 -5.86 21.77
CA GLU A 127 -9.28 -7.23 22.13
C GLU A 127 -9.57 -8.17 20.95
N VAL A 128 -8.61 -8.99 20.61
CA VAL A 128 -8.66 -9.97 19.54
C VAL A 128 -8.33 -11.35 20.10
N THR A 129 -9.18 -12.31 19.77
CA THR A 129 -8.91 -13.74 19.99
C THR A 129 -8.75 -14.44 18.66
N HIS A 130 -7.71 -15.21 18.51
CA HIS A 130 -7.48 -16.03 17.32
C HIS A 130 -6.56 -17.20 17.70
N GLU A 131 -6.71 -18.34 17.05
CA GLU A 131 -5.91 -19.55 17.32
C GLU A 131 -4.40 -19.32 17.22
N ILE A 132 -3.96 -18.36 16.38
CA ILE A 132 -2.57 -17.92 16.25
C ILE A 132 -1.98 -17.45 17.60
N PHE A 133 -2.82 -16.86 18.44
CA PHE A 133 -2.41 -16.37 19.78
C PHE A 133 -2.60 -17.42 20.87
N GLY A 134 -3.10 -18.63 20.51
CA GLY A 134 -3.52 -19.64 21.45
C GLY A 134 -4.77 -19.21 22.22
N GLU A 135 -4.80 -19.48 23.54
CA GLU A 135 -5.94 -19.08 24.40
C GLU A 135 -5.91 -17.60 24.83
N LYS A 136 -4.91 -16.85 24.38
CA LYS A 136 -4.75 -15.44 24.77
C LYS A 136 -5.59 -14.49 23.96
N ARG A 137 -6.03 -13.46 24.68
CA ARG A 137 -6.48 -12.21 24.07
C ARG A 137 -5.28 -11.30 23.87
N VAL A 138 -5.14 -10.76 22.68
CA VAL A 138 -4.15 -9.72 22.34
C VAL A 138 -4.87 -8.44 22.01
N THR A 139 -4.20 -7.32 22.11
CA THR A 139 -4.77 -6.03 21.72
C THR A 139 -4.26 -5.60 20.35
N SER A 140 -5.11 -4.92 19.60
CA SER A 140 -4.76 -4.29 18.33
C SER A 140 -5.38 -2.91 18.21
N ASP A 141 -4.72 -2.05 17.44
CA ASP A 141 -5.24 -0.73 17.08
C ASP A 141 -5.71 -0.73 15.63
N CYS A 142 -6.89 -0.15 15.37
CA CYS A 142 -7.43 0.01 14.02
C CYS A 142 -7.38 1.47 13.60
N ILE A 143 -6.60 1.76 12.56
CA ILE A 143 -6.37 3.11 12.05
C ILE A 143 -6.59 3.13 10.54
N SER A 144 -7.13 4.22 10.02
CA SER A 144 -7.27 4.43 8.58
C SER A 144 -6.42 5.62 8.14
N MET A 145 -5.63 5.39 7.09
CA MET A 145 -4.89 6.42 6.34
C MET A 145 -5.49 6.64 4.93
N GLY A 146 -6.81 6.31 4.78
CA GLY A 146 -7.52 6.23 3.50
C GLY A 146 -7.68 4.79 3.03
N ASN A 147 -6.90 3.87 3.54
CA ASN A 147 -7.06 2.43 3.58
C ASN A 147 -7.06 1.94 5.03
N PRO A 148 -7.74 0.85 5.36
CA PRO A 148 -7.84 0.37 6.73
C PRO A 148 -6.60 -0.43 7.13
N HIS A 149 -6.11 -0.17 8.34
CA HIS A 149 -4.96 -0.83 8.95
C HIS A 149 -5.34 -1.43 10.29
N ARG A 150 -4.72 -2.57 10.66
CA ARG A 150 -4.78 -3.18 11.98
C ARG A 150 -3.36 -3.41 12.47
N ILE A 151 -3.03 -2.83 13.60
CA ILE A 151 -1.69 -2.78 14.17
C ILE A 151 -1.65 -3.69 15.38
N PHE A 152 -0.75 -4.68 15.34
CA PHE A 152 -0.40 -5.51 16.47
C PHE A 152 0.99 -5.15 16.97
N TYR A 153 1.18 -5.26 18.28
CA TYR A 153 2.49 -5.00 18.88
C TYR A 153 3.21 -6.31 19.19
N LEU A 154 4.50 -6.39 18.86
CA LEU A 154 5.29 -7.64 18.99
C LEU A 154 5.26 -8.20 20.41
N HIS A 155 5.23 -7.35 21.42
CA HIS A 155 5.19 -7.78 22.82
C HIS A 155 3.90 -8.55 23.21
N GLU A 156 2.84 -8.43 22.42
CA GLU A 156 1.61 -9.22 22.59
C GLU A 156 1.81 -10.68 22.17
N PHE A 157 2.81 -10.98 21.33
CA PHE A 157 3.14 -12.33 20.87
C PHE A 157 4.06 -13.02 21.88
N GLN A 158 3.50 -13.82 22.79
CA GLN A 158 4.22 -14.38 23.98
C GLN A 158 5.52 -15.09 23.73
N LYS A 159 5.61 -15.85 22.63
CA LYS A 159 6.75 -16.73 22.34
C LYS A 159 7.76 -16.08 21.38
N ILE A 160 7.41 -14.93 20.80
CA ILE A 160 8.17 -14.30 19.74
C ILE A 160 8.73 -12.98 20.27
N LYS A 161 10.02 -12.97 20.55
CA LYS A 161 10.72 -11.76 21.04
C LYS A 161 11.42 -10.96 19.94
N ARG A 162 11.48 -11.49 18.74
CA ARG A 162 12.18 -10.89 17.60
C ARG A 162 11.34 -11.03 16.36
N MET A 163 11.31 -9.98 15.53
CA MET A 163 10.51 -9.92 14.31
C MET A 163 10.90 -11.01 13.30
N GLU A 164 12.16 -11.42 13.28
CA GLU A 164 12.68 -12.42 12.35
C GLU A 164 12.10 -13.83 12.59
N TYR A 165 11.51 -14.07 13.76
CA TYR A 165 10.87 -15.36 14.09
C TYR A 165 9.36 -15.38 13.81
N LEU A 166 8.82 -14.32 13.23
CA LEU A 166 7.43 -14.26 12.79
C LEU A 166 7.26 -15.00 11.47
N GLU A 167 6.44 -16.03 11.46
CA GLU A 167 6.02 -16.71 10.23
C GLU A 167 4.94 -15.88 9.50
N LEU A 168 5.36 -14.75 8.94
CA LEU A 168 4.44 -13.74 8.37
C LEU A 168 3.55 -14.30 7.28
N GLU A 169 4.08 -15.18 6.43
CA GLU A 169 3.34 -15.84 5.36
C GLU A 169 2.17 -16.70 5.88
N ARG A 170 2.30 -17.20 7.08
CA ARG A 170 1.26 -18.01 7.73
C ARG A 170 0.27 -17.17 8.53
N ILE A 171 0.79 -16.22 9.32
CA ILE A 171 -0.05 -15.44 10.25
C ILE A 171 -0.69 -14.22 9.59
N GLY A 172 -0.04 -13.61 8.62
CA GLY A 172 -0.53 -12.40 7.94
C GLY A 172 -1.92 -12.56 7.34
N PRO A 173 -2.14 -13.54 6.42
CA PRO A 173 -3.43 -13.74 5.79
C PRO A 173 -4.58 -14.01 6.78
N ALA A 174 -4.30 -14.73 7.87
CA ALA A 174 -5.30 -15.01 8.90
C ALA A 174 -5.67 -13.74 9.68
N LEU A 175 -4.69 -12.90 10.02
CA LEU A 175 -4.92 -11.64 10.73
C LEU A 175 -5.60 -10.58 9.86
N GLU A 176 -5.34 -10.55 8.56
CA GLU A 176 -6.03 -9.67 7.61
C GLU A 176 -7.53 -9.91 7.58
N CYS A 177 -7.94 -11.18 7.72
CA CYS A 177 -9.34 -11.61 7.66
C CYS A 177 -10.07 -11.56 9.00
N LEU A 178 -9.44 -11.09 10.07
CA LEU A 178 -10.09 -10.87 11.35
C LEU A 178 -11.31 -9.93 11.19
N GLY A 179 -12.51 -10.46 11.38
CA GLY A 179 -13.77 -9.74 11.11
C GLY A 179 -14.44 -10.12 9.80
N GLY A 180 -13.90 -11.13 9.10
CA GLY A 180 -14.42 -11.70 7.87
C GLY A 180 -13.84 -11.07 6.60
N GLU A 181 -13.94 -11.78 5.49
CA GLU A 181 -13.34 -11.38 4.20
C GLU A 181 -13.77 -10.00 3.69
N ARG A 182 -14.99 -9.57 4.02
CA ARG A 182 -15.51 -8.25 3.63
C ARG A 182 -14.87 -7.08 4.38
N HIS A 183 -14.14 -7.38 5.46
CA HIS A 183 -13.53 -6.39 6.35
C HIS A 183 -12.00 -6.56 6.44
N ARG A 184 -11.38 -7.03 5.37
CA ARG A 184 -9.92 -7.13 5.27
C ARG A 184 -9.25 -5.81 5.59
N ARG A 185 -8.19 -5.89 6.38
CA ARG A 185 -7.33 -4.76 6.76
C ARG A 185 -5.90 -5.09 6.44
N ASN A 186 -5.12 -4.08 6.07
CA ASN A 186 -3.67 -4.24 6.08
C ASN A 186 -3.25 -4.52 7.53
N VAL A 187 -2.39 -5.50 7.72
CA VAL A 187 -1.91 -5.89 9.05
C VAL A 187 -0.47 -5.45 9.19
N GLU A 188 -0.19 -4.73 10.24
CA GLU A 188 1.14 -4.34 10.65
C GLU A 188 1.48 -5.01 11.99
N ILE A 189 2.68 -5.60 12.07
CA ILE A 189 3.24 -6.05 13.35
C ILE A 189 4.40 -5.11 13.67
N VAL A 190 4.28 -4.43 14.80
CA VAL A 190 5.19 -3.34 15.20
C VAL A 190 5.99 -3.75 16.42
N ASN A 191 7.30 -3.65 16.32
CA ASN A 191 8.20 -3.69 17.46
C ASN A 191 8.65 -2.26 17.81
N VAL A 192 8.16 -1.73 18.91
CA VAL A 192 8.58 -0.43 19.41
C VAL A 192 9.93 -0.59 20.11
N LEU A 193 10.98 -0.02 19.54
CA LEU A 193 12.35 -0.10 20.07
C LEU A 193 12.61 1.01 21.08
N ASP A 194 12.17 2.22 20.77
CA ASP A 194 12.16 3.36 21.68
C ASP A 194 11.06 4.36 21.30
N ARG A 195 11.04 5.55 21.94
CA ARG A 195 10.00 6.57 21.72
C ARG A 195 9.94 7.06 20.27
N ASN A 196 11.04 7.02 19.53
CA ASN A 196 11.16 7.60 18.20
C ASN A 196 11.49 6.57 17.13
N LEU A 197 11.62 5.28 17.50
CA LEU A 197 12.05 4.22 16.60
C LEU A 197 11.20 2.95 16.76
N SER A 198 10.68 2.47 15.66
CA SER A 198 10.00 1.18 15.58
C SER A 198 10.44 0.41 14.33
N LEU A 199 10.36 -0.90 14.41
CA LEU A 199 10.50 -1.82 13.28
C LEU A 199 9.12 -2.37 12.96
N ILE A 200 8.73 -2.34 11.68
CA ILE A 200 7.38 -2.73 11.22
C ILE A 200 7.50 -3.77 10.11
N HIS A 201 6.72 -4.84 10.23
CA HIS A 201 6.40 -5.73 9.12
C HIS A 201 4.94 -5.53 8.70
N ILE A 202 4.74 -5.46 7.40
CA ILE A 202 3.44 -5.25 6.74
C ILE A 202 3.11 -6.46 5.89
#